data_9da4da99676c9d19602fbed5ac474766
#
_entry.id   9da4da99676c9d19602fbed5ac474766
#
_cell.length_a   1.000
_cell.length_b   1.000
_cell.length_c   1.000
_cell.angle_alpha   90.00
_cell.angle_beta   90.00
_cell.angle_gamma   90.00
#
_symmetry.space_group_name_H-M   'P 1'
#
loop_
_entity.id
_entity.type
_entity.pdbx_description
1 polymer ?
#
loop_
_entity_poly.entity_id
_entity_poly.type
_entity_poly.pdbx_seq_one_letter_code
_entity_poly.pdbx_strand_id
1 'polypeptide(L)'
;RIAKEDKAIEQVKPSAISNSYESPKLRDLIGRSDYGMLVGKQRLKLAVNLPIGVAFNEFINEIIKLRSRTGQVLVLVPDEKDLLVLKKDLKGFFGKSFLELGTHLGKSDRYRNFLAARYGKPSLILSTRSGVFTDLEENSTVVVLSDLDQSHYEQHSPGWNTRDVSLLRSKDTSLIFISASHSLEIGRLIEIGWLEKKNYRNRNGIQIVTGENGRSLISTVKKGIAQGNVLVTVAE
;
A
#
# COMPACT_ATOMS: atom_id res chain seq x y z
N ARG A 1 -12.30 -31.13 -11.30
CA ARG A 1 -12.44 -29.67 -11.01
C ARG A 1 -12.41 -29.43 -9.50
N ILE A 2 -13.23 -30.12 -8.72
CA ILE A 2 -13.33 -30.06 -7.24
C ILE A 2 -11.97 -30.35 -6.58
N ALA A 3 -11.24 -31.42 -6.97
CA ALA A 3 -9.93 -31.77 -6.41
C ALA A 3 -8.82 -30.71 -6.63
N LYS A 4 -8.95 -29.80 -7.62
CA LYS A 4 -8.04 -28.67 -7.82
C LYS A 4 -8.39 -27.49 -6.92
N GLU A 5 -9.66 -27.31 -6.61
CA GLU A 5 -10.16 -26.30 -5.68
C GLU A 5 -9.73 -26.63 -4.26
N ASP A 6 -9.87 -27.86 -3.82
CA ASP A 6 -9.46 -28.32 -2.50
C ASP A 6 -7.94 -28.13 -2.27
N LYS A 7 -7.10 -28.47 -3.27
CA LYS A 7 -5.65 -28.25 -3.19
C LYS A 7 -5.25 -26.77 -3.15
N ALA A 8 -6.01 -25.89 -3.79
CA ALA A 8 -5.76 -24.45 -3.74
C ALA A 8 -6.08 -23.87 -2.34
N ILE A 9 -7.17 -24.36 -1.73
CA ILE A 9 -7.62 -23.96 -0.38
C ILE A 9 -6.64 -24.47 0.68
N GLU A 10 -6.17 -25.71 0.57
CA GLU A 10 -5.21 -26.31 1.51
C GLU A 10 -3.86 -25.59 1.54
N GLN A 11 -3.47 -24.90 0.45
CA GLN A 11 -2.19 -24.17 0.37
C GLN A 11 -2.19 -22.87 1.15
N VAL A 12 -3.38 -22.27 1.36
CA VAL A 12 -3.52 -21.01 2.09
C VAL A 12 -4.17 -21.32 3.43
N LYS A 13 -3.40 -21.15 4.49
CA LYS A 13 -3.91 -21.27 5.87
C LYS A 13 -3.97 -19.87 6.50
N PRO A 14 -5.08 -19.50 7.15
CA PRO A 14 -5.08 -18.32 8.00
C PRO A 14 -3.95 -18.47 9.02
N SER A 15 -2.97 -17.59 8.98
CA SER A 15 -2.00 -17.56 10.08
C SER A 15 -2.64 -16.74 11.19
N ALA A 16 -2.66 -17.28 12.40
CA ALA A 16 -2.83 -16.46 13.58
C ALA A 16 -1.60 -15.56 13.67
N ILE A 17 -1.64 -14.43 12.95
CA ILE A 17 -0.63 -13.38 13.11
C ILE A 17 -0.71 -13.00 14.57
N SER A 18 0.41 -13.12 15.26
CA SER A 18 0.47 -12.86 16.70
C SER A 18 -0.17 -11.50 16.98
N ASN A 19 -1.22 -11.51 17.80
CA ASN A 19 -1.85 -10.28 18.28
C ASN A 19 -0.86 -9.39 19.05
N SER A 20 0.35 -9.89 19.33
CA SER A 20 1.43 -9.19 20.02
C SER A 20 2.40 -8.47 19.07
N TYR A 21 2.21 -8.52 17.72
CA TYR A 21 3.10 -7.80 16.83
C TYR A 21 3.02 -6.28 17.09
N GLU A 22 4.16 -5.68 17.36
CA GLU A 22 4.32 -4.24 17.55
C GLU A 22 5.41 -3.69 16.62
N SER A 23 5.26 -2.46 16.20
CA SER A 23 6.27 -1.73 15.43
C SER A 23 6.67 -0.45 16.18
N PRO A 24 7.72 -0.49 17.00
CA PRO A 24 8.22 0.69 17.70
C PRO A 24 8.63 1.80 16.73
N LYS A 25 9.32 1.46 15.64
CA LYS A 25 9.75 2.44 14.63
C LYS A 25 8.57 3.18 14.01
N LEU A 26 7.50 2.47 13.64
CA LEU A 26 6.30 3.10 13.11
C LEU A 26 5.62 3.95 14.17
N ARG A 27 5.51 3.47 15.40
CA ARG A 27 4.94 4.22 16.52
C ARG A 27 5.68 5.53 16.79
N ASP A 28 7.01 5.54 16.69
CA ASP A 28 7.82 6.74 16.87
C ASP A 28 7.65 7.74 15.71
N LEU A 29 7.40 7.24 14.49
CA LEU A 29 7.15 8.09 13.33
C LEU A 29 5.76 8.75 13.38
N ILE A 30 4.71 7.96 13.62
CA ILE A 30 3.33 8.42 13.50
C ILE A 30 2.71 8.90 14.82
N GLY A 31 3.38 8.62 15.93
CA GLY A 31 2.91 8.95 17.28
C GLY A 31 1.93 7.91 17.86
N ARG A 32 1.75 7.95 19.18
CA ARG A 32 0.94 6.95 19.92
C ARG A 32 -0.53 6.93 19.50
N SER A 33 -1.12 8.10 19.24
CA SER A 33 -2.54 8.23 18.87
C SER A 33 -2.82 7.53 17.55
N ASP A 34 -2.06 7.87 16.49
CA ASP A 34 -2.24 7.31 15.15
C ASP A 34 -1.85 5.82 15.11
N TYR A 35 -0.85 5.42 15.89
CA TYR A 35 -0.51 4.02 16.06
C TYR A 35 -1.67 3.22 16.70
N GLY A 36 -2.27 3.76 17.77
CA GLY A 36 -3.44 3.15 18.41
C GLY A 36 -4.64 3.02 17.45
N MET A 37 -4.85 4.00 16.60
CA MET A 37 -5.87 3.97 15.55
C MET A 37 -5.61 2.82 14.54
N LEU A 38 -4.37 2.65 14.08
CA LEU A 38 -4.01 1.57 13.14
C LEU A 38 -4.17 0.17 13.75
N VAL A 39 -3.92 0.01 15.04
CA VAL A 39 -4.09 -1.26 15.77
C VAL A 39 -5.54 -1.52 16.13
N GLY A 40 -6.36 -0.48 16.21
CA GLY A 40 -7.79 -0.57 16.60
C GLY A 40 -8.62 -1.30 15.55
N LYS A 41 -9.76 -1.82 16.00
CA LYS A 41 -10.75 -2.52 15.15
C LYS A 41 -11.72 -1.58 14.43
N GLN A 42 -11.63 -0.26 14.68
CA GLN A 42 -12.47 0.70 13.98
C GLN A 42 -12.19 0.70 12.48
N ARG A 43 -13.23 0.99 11.71
CA ARG A 43 -13.07 1.20 10.27
C ARG A 43 -12.34 2.50 10.02
N LEU A 44 -11.35 2.43 9.16
CA LEU A 44 -10.49 3.56 8.81
C LEU A 44 -10.79 4.03 7.39
N LYS A 45 -10.77 5.35 7.20
CA LYS A 45 -10.81 6.01 5.90
C LYS A 45 -9.71 7.05 5.87
N LEU A 46 -8.53 6.66 5.44
CA LEU A 46 -7.31 7.45 5.56
C LEU A 46 -6.66 7.77 4.22
N ALA A 47 -6.11 8.96 4.12
CA ALA A 47 -5.13 9.36 3.12
C ALA A 47 -3.81 9.67 3.82
N VAL A 48 -2.83 8.81 3.66
CA VAL A 48 -1.54 8.84 4.36
C VAL A 48 -0.47 9.34 3.42
N ASN A 49 0.11 10.49 3.70
CA ASN A 49 1.30 10.98 3.02
C ASN A 49 2.54 10.48 3.76
N LEU A 50 3.32 9.66 3.08
CA LEU A 50 4.65 9.26 3.52
C LEU A 50 5.70 9.93 2.64
N PRO A 51 6.76 10.54 3.21
CA PRO A 51 7.82 11.12 2.43
C PRO A 51 8.58 10.03 1.66
N ILE A 52 8.96 10.32 0.43
CA ILE A 52 9.83 9.43 -0.36
C ILE A 52 11.19 9.36 0.34
N GLY A 53 11.69 8.15 0.53
CA GLY A 53 12.99 7.94 1.14
C GLY A 53 13.26 6.47 1.44
N VAL A 54 14.41 6.19 2.01
CA VAL A 54 14.91 4.81 2.27
C VAL A 54 13.93 3.96 3.11
N ALA A 55 13.15 4.59 3.98
CA ALA A 55 12.21 3.92 4.86
C ALA A 55 10.77 3.79 4.31
N PHE A 56 10.47 4.27 3.09
CA PHE A 56 9.11 4.30 2.57
C PHE A 56 8.46 2.92 2.56
N ASN A 57 9.12 1.94 1.95
CA ASN A 57 8.62 0.56 1.90
C ASN A 57 8.58 -0.10 3.27
N GLU A 58 9.52 0.21 4.16
CA GLU A 58 9.53 -0.30 5.54
C GLU A 58 8.25 0.14 6.27
N PHE A 59 7.87 1.43 6.17
CA PHE A 59 6.66 1.92 6.82
C PHE A 59 5.38 1.34 6.22
N ILE A 60 5.32 1.17 4.90
CA ILE A 60 4.20 0.49 4.25
C ILE A 60 4.06 -0.93 4.79
N ASN A 61 5.16 -1.69 4.84
CA ASN A 61 5.19 -3.05 5.36
C ASN A 61 4.70 -3.12 6.81
N GLU A 62 5.10 -2.17 7.65
CA GLU A 62 4.68 -2.10 9.04
C GLU A 62 3.17 -1.80 9.20
N ILE A 63 2.63 -0.88 8.39
CA ILE A 63 1.18 -0.58 8.36
C ILE A 63 0.41 -1.84 7.94
N ILE A 64 0.85 -2.56 6.92
CA ILE A 64 0.23 -3.80 6.44
C ILE A 64 0.23 -4.87 7.55
N LYS A 65 1.37 -5.10 8.20
CA LYS A 65 1.50 -6.06 9.29
C LYS A 65 0.59 -5.71 10.48
N LEU A 66 0.49 -4.43 10.84
CA LEU A 66 -0.41 -4.00 11.92
C LEU A 66 -1.87 -4.21 11.56
N ARG A 67 -2.28 -3.82 10.37
CA ARG A 67 -3.68 -3.99 9.92
C ARG A 67 -4.08 -5.44 9.78
N SER A 68 -3.15 -6.33 9.42
CA SER A 68 -3.42 -7.77 9.37
C SER A 68 -3.76 -8.42 10.71
N ARG A 69 -3.51 -7.74 11.83
CA ARG A 69 -3.98 -8.17 13.17
C ARG A 69 -5.49 -8.00 13.36
N THR A 70 -6.10 -7.08 12.63
CA THR A 70 -7.51 -6.75 12.79
C THR A 70 -8.41 -7.44 11.76
N GLY A 71 -7.85 -7.94 10.68
CA GLY A 71 -8.54 -8.62 9.60
C GLY A 71 -7.68 -8.83 8.38
N GLN A 72 -8.27 -9.33 7.32
CA GLN A 72 -7.60 -9.54 6.04
C GLN A 72 -7.16 -8.20 5.43
N VAL A 73 -6.00 -8.17 4.80
CA VAL A 73 -5.47 -6.98 4.11
C VAL A 73 -5.33 -7.26 2.62
N LEU A 74 -5.94 -6.41 1.79
CA LEU A 74 -5.70 -6.35 0.35
C LEU A 74 -4.81 -5.15 0.06
N VAL A 75 -3.66 -5.38 -0.55
CA VAL A 75 -2.75 -4.32 -0.99
C VAL A 75 -2.77 -4.23 -2.50
N LEU A 76 -3.09 -3.04 -3.01
CA LEU A 76 -3.14 -2.72 -4.42
C LEU A 76 -1.97 -1.82 -4.77
N VAL A 77 -1.09 -2.32 -5.62
CA VAL A 77 0.10 -1.61 -6.10
C VAL A 77 -0.07 -1.17 -7.54
N PRO A 78 0.61 -0.12 -8.00
CA PRO A 78 0.52 0.36 -9.37
C PRO A 78 0.92 -0.71 -10.39
N ASP A 79 2.08 -1.30 -10.22
CA ASP A 79 2.66 -2.21 -11.19
C ASP A 79 3.30 -3.47 -10.57
N GLU A 80 3.79 -4.35 -11.44
CA GLU A 80 4.43 -5.61 -11.06
C GLU A 80 5.80 -5.40 -10.38
N LYS A 81 6.48 -4.29 -10.61
CA LYS A 81 7.78 -4.01 -9.96
C LYS A 81 7.55 -3.71 -8.49
N ASP A 82 6.59 -2.85 -8.19
CA ASP A 82 6.20 -2.54 -6.81
C ASP A 82 5.69 -3.78 -6.09
N LEU A 83 4.92 -4.63 -6.79
CA LEU A 83 4.46 -5.90 -6.25
C LEU A 83 5.64 -6.78 -5.84
N LEU A 84 6.64 -6.96 -6.69
CA LEU A 84 7.81 -7.78 -6.42
C LEU A 84 8.66 -7.24 -5.27
N VAL A 85 8.78 -5.92 -5.15
CA VAL A 85 9.50 -5.27 -4.04
C VAL A 85 8.83 -5.59 -2.71
N LEU A 86 7.53 -5.35 -2.58
CA LEU A 86 6.79 -5.62 -1.34
C LEU A 86 6.70 -7.12 -1.02
N LYS A 87 6.55 -7.97 -2.05
CA LYS A 87 6.54 -9.42 -1.88
C LYS A 87 7.76 -9.94 -1.16
N LYS A 88 8.95 -9.42 -1.49
CA LYS A 88 10.23 -9.86 -0.90
C LYS A 88 10.21 -9.80 0.62
N ASP A 89 9.66 -8.73 1.17
CA ASP A 89 9.64 -8.48 2.61
C ASP A 89 8.43 -9.13 3.29
N LEU A 90 7.26 -9.06 2.66
CA LEU A 90 6.00 -9.50 3.26
C LEU A 90 5.81 -11.02 3.23
N LYS A 91 6.27 -11.71 2.18
CA LYS A 91 6.13 -13.16 2.04
C LYS A 91 6.77 -13.92 3.20
N GLY A 92 7.93 -13.47 3.69
CA GLY A 92 8.60 -14.08 4.85
C GLY A 92 7.78 -13.99 6.13
N PHE A 93 7.12 -12.86 6.36
CA PHE A 93 6.30 -12.61 7.55
C PHE A 93 4.97 -13.38 7.53
N PHE A 94 4.28 -13.38 6.40
CA PHE A 94 2.93 -13.99 6.27
C PHE A 94 2.97 -15.48 5.92
N GLY A 95 4.08 -15.99 5.40
CA GLY A 95 4.25 -17.41 5.06
C GLY A 95 3.14 -17.94 4.16
N LYS A 96 2.44 -19.00 4.63
CA LYS A 96 1.30 -19.63 3.90
C LYS A 96 0.03 -18.77 3.86
N SER A 97 -0.04 -17.72 4.63
CA SER A 97 -1.17 -16.78 4.63
C SER A 97 -0.99 -15.59 3.68
N PHE A 98 0.13 -15.57 2.94
CA PHE A 98 0.42 -14.64 1.86
C PHE A 98 -0.13 -15.16 0.54
N LEU A 99 -0.87 -14.33 -0.15
CA LEU A 99 -1.36 -14.61 -1.50
C LEU A 99 -1.01 -13.48 -2.46
N GLU A 100 -0.65 -13.86 -3.67
CA GLU A 100 -0.29 -12.94 -4.74
C GLU A 100 -1.24 -13.11 -5.93
N LEU A 101 -1.71 -11.99 -6.46
CA LEU A 101 -2.53 -11.93 -7.67
C LEU A 101 -1.84 -11.03 -8.70
N GLY A 102 -0.69 -11.49 -9.21
CA GLY A 102 0.11 -10.76 -10.20
C GLY A 102 -0.10 -11.26 -11.63
N THR A 103 0.14 -10.41 -12.63
CA THR A 103 0.01 -10.76 -14.05
C THR A 103 1.19 -11.57 -14.57
N HIS A 104 2.35 -11.50 -13.90
CA HIS A 104 3.54 -12.30 -14.21
C HIS A 104 3.36 -13.81 -13.92
N LEU A 105 2.33 -14.17 -13.14
CA LEU A 105 2.02 -15.56 -12.86
C LEU A 105 1.44 -16.27 -14.09
N GLY A 106 1.80 -17.52 -14.29
CA GLY A 106 1.19 -18.37 -15.31
C GLY A 106 -0.33 -18.51 -15.13
N LYS A 107 -1.08 -18.81 -16.21
CA LYS A 107 -2.55 -18.91 -16.17
C LYS A 107 -3.05 -19.87 -15.09
N SER A 108 -2.37 -21.02 -14.91
CA SER A 108 -2.75 -22.03 -13.91
C SER A 108 -2.55 -21.52 -12.48
N ASP A 109 -1.43 -20.81 -12.22
CA ASP A 109 -1.13 -20.27 -10.90
C ASP A 109 -2.05 -19.10 -10.56
N ARG A 110 -2.35 -18.24 -11.53
CA ARG A 110 -3.33 -17.15 -11.37
C ARG A 110 -4.71 -17.69 -10.99
N TYR A 111 -5.18 -18.73 -11.69
CA TYR A 111 -6.47 -19.34 -11.37
C TYR A 111 -6.46 -20.00 -9.99
N ARG A 112 -5.40 -20.71 -9.63
CA ARG A 112 -5.23 -21.29 -8.29
C ARG A 112 -5.25 -20.23 -7.20
N ASN A 113 -4.51 -19.14 -7.40
CA ASN A 113 -4.46 -18.05 -6.46
C ASN A 113 -5.79 -17.28 -6.35
N PHE A 114 -6.52 -17.14 -7.44
CA PHE A 114 -7.88 -16.61 -7.43
C PHE A 114 -8.84 -17.46 -6.58
N LEU A 115 -8.79 -18.78 -6.72
CA LEU A 115 -9.58 -19.69 -5.88
C LEU A 115 -9.16 -19.63 -4.41
N ALA A 116 -7.86 -19.55 -4.16
CA ALA A 116 -7.31 -19.42 -2.80
C ALA A 116 -7.71 -18.08 -2.15
N ALA A 117 -7.78 -16.98 -2.92
CA ALA A 117 -8.28 -15.70 -2.42
C ALA A 117 -9.74 -15.80 -1.99
N ARG A 118 -10.56 -16.48 -2.80
CA ARG A 118 -12.00 -16.58 -2.58
C ARG A 118 -12.38 -17.50 -1.42
N TYR A 119 -11.69 -18.63 -1.28
CA TYR A 119 -12.08 -19.70 -0.35
C TYR A 119 -11.08 -19.92 0.79
N GLY A 120 -9.83 -19.53 0.62
CA GLY A 120 -8.72 -19.85 1.53
C GLY A 120 -8.48 -18.85 2.65
N LYS A 121 -9.17 -17.70 2.64
CA LYS A 121 -9.07 -16.64 3.66
C LYS A 121 -7.62 -16.24 4.01
N PRO A 122 -6.79 -15.83 3.05
CA PRO A 122 -5.44 -15.39 3.32
C PRO A 122 -5.43 -14.12 4.19
N SER A 123 -4.42 -13.94 5.04
CA SER A 123 -4.29 -12.72 5.84
C SER A 123 -3.82 -11.53 5.02
N LEU A 124 -3.03 -11.79 3.98
CA LEU A 124 -2.55 -10.76 3.05
C LEU A 124 -2.75 -11.19 1.60
N ILE A 125 -3.38 -10.32 0.83
CA ILE A 125 -3.48 -10.42 -0.63
C ILE A 125 -2.73 -9.23 -1.21
N LEU A 126 -1.71 -9.51 -2.04
CA LEU A 126 -0.95 -8.50 -2.76
C LEU A 126 -1.26 -8.58 -4.25
N SER A 127 -1.69 -7.50 -4.85
CA SER A 127 -2.13 -7.48 -6.24
C SER A 127 -1.90 -6.13 -6.92
N THR A 128 -1.89 -6.16 -8.25
CA THR A 128 -2.06 -4.96 -9.07
C THR A 128 -3.55 -4.58 -9.16
N ARG A 129 -3.89 -3.62 -10.00
CA ARG A 129 -5.26 -3.04 -10.12
C ARG A 129 -6.40 -4.06 -10.15
N SER A 130 -6.24 -5.18 -10.85
CA SER A 130 -7.31 -6.18 -10.99
C SER A 130 -7.72 -6.85 -9.68
N GLY A 131 -6.85 -6.85 -8.68
CA GLY A 131 -7.16 -7.39 -7.35
C GLY A 131 -8.24 -6.62 -6.60
N VAL A 132 -8.58 -5.41 -7.04
CA VAL A 132 -9.64 -4.61 -6.41
C VAL A 132 -11.00 -5.33 -6.42
N PHE A 133 -11.22 -6.29 -7.31
CA PHE A 133 -12.45 -7.10 -7.38
C PHE A 133 -12.41 -8.39 -6.56
N THR A 134 -11.34 -8.64 -5.82
CA THR A 134 -11.22 -9.83 -4.96
C THR A 134 -12.25 -9.81 -3.84
N ASP A 135 -12.94 -10.91 -3.59
CA ASP A 135 -13.82 -11.05 -2.43
C ASP A 135 -13.01 -10.92 -1.14
N LEU A 136 -13.50 -10.13 -0.20
CA LEU A 136 -12.85 -9.87 1.08
C LEU A 136 -13.79 -10.23 2.22
N GLU A 137 -13.20 -10.63 3.34
CA GLU A 137 -13.93 -10.82 4.60
C GLU A 137 -14.39 -9.49 5.18
N GLU A 138 -15.38 -9.55 6.06
CA GLU A 138 -15.79 -8.38 6.86
C GLU A 138 -14.61 -7.84 7.67
N ASN A 139 -14.61 -6.53 7.90
CA ASN A 139 -13.54 -5.80 8.60
C ASN A 139 -12.15 -5.86 7.95
N SER A 140 -12.08 -6.27 6.70
CA SER A 140 -10.84 -6.21 5.92
C SER A 140 -10.33 -4.79 5.74
N THR A 141 -9.06 -4.66 5.41
CA THR A 141 -8.45 -3.39 5.05
C THR A 141 -7.99 -3.42 3.59
N VAL A 142 -8.42 -2.45 2.79
CA VAL A 142 -7.90 -2.19 1.45
C VAL A 142 -6.85 -1.09 1.56
N VAL A 143 -5.64 -1.37 1.10
CA VAL A 143 -4.53 -0.41 1.03
C VAL A 143 -4.23 -0.15 -0.44
N VAL A 144 -4.34 1.09 -0.88
CA VAL A 144 -4.00 1.51 -2.25
C VAL A 144 -2.73 2.34 -2.20
N LEU A 145 -1.70 1.88 -2.89
CA LEU A 145 -0.41 2.59 -2.95
C LEU A 145 -0.35 3.47 -4.19
N SER A 146 0.17 4.71 -4.01
CA SER A 146 0.44 5.63 -5.12
C SER A 146 -0.78 5.85 -6.03
N ASP A 147 -1.89 6.30 -5.45
CA ASP A 147 -3.19 6.47 -6.12
C ASP A 147 -3.15 7.40 -7.35
N LEU A 148 -2.09 8.21 -7.47
CA LEU A 148 -1.84 9.09 -8.61
C LEU A 148 -1.30 8.34 -9.84
N ASP A 149 -0.76 7.13 -9.67
CA ASP A 149 -0.12 6.39 -10.75
C ASP A 149 -1.15 5.93 -11.80
N GLN A 150 -0.84 6.18 -13.08
CA GLN A 150 -1.74 5.84 -14.19
C GLN A 150 -1.95 4.34 -14.36
N SER A 151 -1.06 3.50 -13.83
CA SER A 151 -1.20 2.03 -13.86
C SER A 151 -2.43 1.54 -13.08
N HIS A 152 -3.01 2.37 -12.23
CA HIS A 152 -4.28 2.10 -11.56
C HIS A 152 -5.51 2.25 -12.48
N TYR A 153 -5.35 2.82 -13.67
CA TYR A 153 -6.43 3.00 -14.63
C TYR A 153 -6.47 1.86 -15.64
N GLU A 154 -7.64 1.23 -15.80
CA GLU A 154 -7.92 0.26 -16.86
C GLU A 154 -8.48 0.99 -18.07
N GLN A 155 -7.73 0.98 -19.17
CA GLN A 155 -8.09 1.70 -20.40
C GLN A 155 -9.11 0.98 -21.27
N HIS A 156 -9.22 -0.35 -21.14
CA HIS A 156 -10.19 -1.13 -21.91
C HIS A 156 -11.59 -0.93 -21.36
N SER A 157 -12.58 -0.99 -22.24
CA SER A 157 -14.00 -0.88 -21.89
C SER A 157 -14.47 -2.05 -21.01
N PRO A 158 -15.21 -1.80 -19.91
CA PRO A 158 -15.49 -0.50 -19.31
C PRO A 158 -14.26 0.04 -18.56
N GLY A 159 -13.84 1.28 -18.89
CA GLY A 159 -12.73 1.92 -18.18
C GLY A 159 -13.06 2.12 -16.69
N TRP A 160 -12.08 1.90 -15.81
CA TRP A 160 -12.24 2.08 -14.37
C TRP A 160 -10.91 2.41 -13.71
N ASN A 161 -10.95 2.99 -12.52
CA ASN A 161 -9.77 3.26 -11.71
C ASN A 161 -9.84 2.49 -10.39
N THR A 162 -8.72 1.92 -9.96
CA THR A 162 -8.58 1.19 -8.69
C THR A 162 -9.08 2.01 -7.50
N ARG A 163 -8.75 3.31 -7.47
CA ARG A 163 -9.24 4.25 -6.46
C ARG A 163 -10.76 4.24 -6.38
N ASP A 164 -11.44 4.43 -7.51
CA ASP A 164 -12.88 4.59 -7.56
C ASP A 164 -13.60 3.30 -7.13
N VAL A 165 -13.13 2.16 -7.60
CA VAL A 165 -13.66 0.85 -7.18
C VAL A 165 -13.41 0.61 -5.68
N SER A 166 -12.24 0.99 -5.17
CA SER A 166 -11.94 0.87 -3.73
C SER A 166 -12.84 1.74 -2.87
N LEU A 167 -13.19 2.94 -3.34
CA LEU A 167 -14.16 3.84 -2.67
C LEU A 167 -15.55 3.19 -2.57
N LEU A 168 -16.04 2.59 -3.66
CA LEU A 168 -17.32 1.87 -3.66
C LEU A 168 -17.35 0.72 -2.65
N ARG A 169 -16.23 0.03 -2.47
CA ARG A 169 -16.10 -1.11 -1.55
C ARG A 169 -15.90 -0.71 -0.10
N SER A 170 -15.57 0.54 0.19
CA SER A 170 -15.27 1.03 1.55
C SER A 170 -16.46 1.07 2.51
N LYS A 171 -17.64 0.65 2.06
CA LYS A 171 -18.82 0.52 2.92
C LYS A 171 -18.60 -0.51 4.03
N ASP A 172 -17.92 -1.62 3.71
CA ASP A 172 -17.73 -2.76 4.62
C ASP A 172 -16.27 -3.01 4.99
N THR A 173 -15.34 -2.24 4.43
CA THR A 173 -13.89 -2.37 4.65
C THR A 173 -13.26 -1.06 5.13
N SER A 174 -12.12 -1.16 5.82
CA SER A 174 -11.23 -0.01 6.00
C SER A 174 -10.54 0.32 4.67
N LEU A 175 -10.30 1.60 4.40
CA LEU A 175 -9.63 2.07 3.18
C LEU A 175 -8.49 3.01 3.56
N ILE A 176 -7.29 2.70 3.09
CA ILE A 176 -6.08 3.48 3.35
C ILE A 176 -5.37 3.74 2.03
N PHE A 177 -5.30 4.99 1.61
CA PHE A 177 -4.44 5.43 0.52
C PHE A 177 -3.09 5.82 1.08
N ILE A 178 -2.00 5.29 0.53
CA ILE A 178 -0.63 5.62 0.94
C ILE A 178 0.16 6.11 -0.27
N SER A 179 0.61 7.34 -0.22
CA SER A 179 1.36 7.96 -1.32
C SER A 179 2.29 9.05 -0.80
N ALA A 180 3.28 9.45 -1.62
CA ALA A 180 4.05 10.67 -1.37
C ALA A 180 3.22 11.93 -1.66
N SER A 181 2.38 11.87 -2.70
CA SER A 181 1.34 12.85 -3.00
C SER A 181 0.09 12.13 -3.52
N HIS A 182 -1.07 12.71 -3.27
CA HIS A 182 -2.35 12.13 -3.67
C HIS A 182 -2.92 12.81 -4.91
N SER A 183 -3.81 12.11 -5.60
CA SER A 183 -4.59 12.65 -6.72
C SER A 183 -5.54 13.77 -6.27
N LEU A 184 -6.00 14.58 -7.23
CA LEU A 184 -6.95 15.67 -6.96
C LEU A 184 -8.26 15.14 -6.37
N GLU A 185 -8.70 13.96 -6.81
CA GLU A 185 -9.91 13.32 -6.32
C GLU A 185 -9.76 12.92 -4.84
N ILE A 186 -8.62 12.36 -4.45
CA ILE A 186 -8.34 12.10 -3.03
C ILE A 186 -8.24 13.41 -2.25
N GLY A 187 -7.61 14.45 -2.85
CA GLY A 187 -7.59 15.80 -2.27
C GLY A 187 -8.99 16.32 -2.00
N ARG A 188 -9.92 16.15 -2.93
CA ARG A 188 -11.32 16.54 -2.77
C ARG A 188 -12.03 15.78 -1.64
N LEU A 189 -11.77 14.46 -1.53
CA LEU A 189 -12.36 13.66 -0.46
C LEU A 189 -11.83 14.05 0.93
N ILE A 190 -10.59 14.53 1.00
CA ILE A 190 -10.02 15.10 2.24
C ILE A 190 -10.72 16.42 2.58
N GLU A 191 -10.89 17.32 1.61
CA GLU A 191 -11.56 18.62 1.82
C GLU A 191 -12.97 18.49 2.39
N ILE A 192 -13.76 17.53 1.86
CA ILE A 192 -15.13 17.31 2.34
C ILE A 192 -15.20 16.45 3.61
N GLY A 193 -14.04 16.06 4.19
CA GLY A 193 -13.97 15.28 5.43
C GLY A 193 -14.35 13.80 5.28
N TRP A 194 -14.38 13.26 4.05
CA TRP A 194 -14.69 11.86 3.82
C TRP A 194 -13.47 10.95 4.09
N LEU A 195 -12.26 11.45 3.81
CA LEU A 195 -10.98 10.85 4.18
C LEU A 195 -10.29 11.71 5.25
N GLU A 196 -9.77 11.08 6.28
CA GLU A 196 -8.88 11.72 7.23
C GLU A 196 -7.46 11.75 6.67
N LYS A 197 -6.87 12.95 6.57
CA LYS A 197 -5.50 13.13 6.10
C LYS A 197 -4.49 12.93 7.22
N LYS A 198 -3.49 12.09 6.98
CA LYS A 198 -2.32 11.91 7.85
C LYS A 198 -1.04 12.25 7.09
N ASN A 199 -0.26 13.18 7.65
CA ASN A 199 1.03 13.59 7.10
C ASN A 199 2.14 13.18 8.05
N TYR A 200 2.96 12.24 7.64
CA TYR A 200 4.12 11.82 8.41
C TYR A 200 5.39 12.36 7.74
N ARG A 201 6.10 13.23 8.45
CA ARG A 201 7.35 13.81 7.96
C ARG A 201 8.53 12.97 8.43
N ASN A 202 9.45 12.66 7.53
CA ASN A 202 10.74 12.13 7.94
C ASN A 202 11.50 13.24 8.69
N ARG A 203 12.03 12.95 9.89
CA ARG A 203 12.85 13.89 10.66
C ARG A 203 14.20 14.18 9.98
N ASN A 204 14.66 13.32 9.09
CA ASN A 204 15.84 13.56 8.27
C ASN A 204 15.42 14.46 7.10
N GLY A 205 15.46 15.76 7.31
CA GLY A 205 14.89 16.75 6.44
C GLY A 205 15.46 16.68 5.01
N ILE A 206 14.58 16.44 4.02
CA ILE A 206 14.89 16.79 2.65
C ILE A 206 14.86 18.32 2.58
N GLN A 207 16.00 18.93 2.33
CA GLN A 207 16.08 20.36 2.04
C GLN A 207 15.74 20.55 0.56
N ILE A 208 14.58 21.15 0.31
CA ILE A 208 14.18 21.55 -1.05
C ILE A 208 14.69 22.97 -1.27
N VAL A 209 15.56 23.15 -2.26
CA VAL A 209 16.04 24.48 -2.67
C VAL A 209 15.61 24.70 -4.12
N THR A 210 14.80 25.72 -4.33
CA THR A 210 14.44 26.20 -5.65
C THR A 210 15.36 27.36 -6.02
N GLY A 211 15.96 27.34 -7.17
CA GLY A 211 16.85 28.41 -7.65
C GLY A 211 16.60 28.75 -9.09
N GLU A 212 16.42 30.03 -9.38
CA GLU A 212 16.23 30.56 -10.75
C GLU A 212 17.55 30.81 -11.48
N ASN A 213 18.68 30.83 -10.77
CA ASN A 213 19.99 31.14 -11.35
C ASN A 213 20.95 29.94 -11.28
N GLY A 214 21.44 29.48 -12.45
CA GLY A 214 22.30 28.31 -12.58
C GLY A 214 23.58 28.34 -11.71
N ARG A 215 24.15 29.52 -11.41
CA ARG A 215 25.33 29.64 -10.52
C ARG A 215 24.98 29.33 -9.07
N SER A 216 23.82 29.77 -8.60
CA SER A 216 23.30 29.47 -7.25
C SER A 216 23.00 27.98 -7.12
N LEU A 217 22.43 27.36 -8.15
CA LEU A 217 22.12 25.94 -8.19
C LEU A 217 23.39 25.08 -8.05
N ILE A 218 24.44 25.38 -8.82
CA ILE A 218 25.71 24.63 -8.77
C ILE A 218 26.33 24.71 -7.37
N SER A 219 26.34 25.88 -6.73
CA SER A 219 26.89 26.04 -5.38
C SER A 219 26.10 25.25 -4.36
N THR A 220 24.77 25.21 -4.49
CA THR A 220 23.88 24.46 -3.61
C THR A 220 24.03 22.94 -3.80
N VAL A 221 24.13 22.49 -5.06
CA VAL A 221 24.41 21.08 -5.38
C VAL A 221 25.74 20.62 -4.79
N LYS A 222 26.82 21.42 -4.94
CA LYS A 222 28.14 21.11 -4.36
C LYS A 222 28.08 21.00 -2.83
N LYS A 223 27.38 21.91 -2.17
CA LYS A 223 27.17 21.83 -0.70
C LYS A 223 26.36 20.60 -0.30
N GLY A 224 25.31 20.29 -1.07
CA GLY A 224 24.48 19.12 -0.82
C GLY A 224 25.25 17.81 -0.96
N ILE A 225 26.06 17.65 -2.00
CA ILE A 225 26.89 16.45 -2.23
C ILE A 225 27.87 16.23 -1.08
N ALA A 226 28.39 17.28 -0.48
CA ALA A 226 29.26 17.17 0.69
C ALA A 226 28.54 16.68 1.96
N GLN A 227 27.21 16.76 2.00
CA GLN A 227 26.37 16.39 3.15
C GLN A 227 25.56 15.09 2.93
N GLY A 228 25.39 14.65 1.69
CA GLY A 228 24.61 13.45 1.35
C GLY A 228 24.24 13.34 -0.12
N ASN A 229 23.16 12.63 -0.38
CA ASN A 229 22.65 12.44 -1.74
C ASN A 229 21.86 13.66 -2.22
N VAL A 230 22.08 14.06 -3.46
CA VAL A 230 21.40 15.20 -4.10
C VAL A 230 20.64 14.72 -5.31
N LEU A 231 19.35 15.05 -5.41
CA LEU A 231 18.52 14.87 -6.59
C LEU A 231 18.28 16.25 -7.22
N VAL A 232 18.63 16.39 -8.49
CA VAL A 232 18.33 17.59 -9.27
C VAL A 232 17.23 17.26 -10.27
N THR A 233 16.11 17.98 -10.17
CA THR A 233 15.02 17.88 -11.14
C THR A 233 14.96 19.19 -11.93
N VAL A 234 14.87 19.08 -13.26
CA VAL A 234 14.71 20.22 -14.16
C VAL A 234 13.31 20.13 -14.76
N ALA A 235 12.55 21.21 -14.67
CA ALA A 235 11.28 21.31 -15.37
C ALA A 235 11.58 21.55 -16.86
N GLU A 236 10.92 20.81 -17.77
CA GLU A 236 10.91 21.02 -19.21
C GLU A 236 10.05 22.23 -19.57
#